data_5eed26d1719b77330808bca70c184785
#
_entry.id   5eed26d1719b77330808bca70c184785
#
_cell.length_a   1.000
_cell.length_b   1.000
_cell.length_c   1.000
_cell.angle_alpha   90.00
_cell.angle_beta   90.00
_cell.angle_gamma   90.00
#
_symmetry.space_group_name_H-M   'P 1'
#
loop_
_entity.id
_entity.type
_entity.pdbx_description
1 polymer ?
#
loop_
_entity_poly.entity_id
_entity_poly.type
_entity_poly.pdbx_seq_one_letter_code
_entity_poly.pdbx_strand_id
1 'polypeptide(L)'
;MSAVDTAWLRMDGPAGAMMIVSVMATATPVCAAELRRVLETRLLCFPRFRRRVEADPLGASWIDDGDIDLDAHFVVTRLPGKGGKHELQALAARLAAERLDPSRPLWQIHFVERYGSGSAWILRLHHCYADGIAMIRVLLSLTEQDAGPAQAGAQDAESRAGQRRDQGTTDPPPLRDWINQFSQPAGDILEHALAEGARLLEAGVHRLFHPDTAATVALQASGMVGEFAKVLALPDDPASPLRASLSGEKGVAWSEPLDLQEVKTVSRALGCTVNDVLMATVAGTLGAYLREEHEFDTAGVVLRASVPVNLRAAEEAMTLGNKFGLMFVDLPVGVANPLQRAYAMHDTMRELKGSLQPQLTLTVLGTLGMLPAVAQGPAIELFSRKGSLVASNVPGPQTPLCICGQRISEMYFWVPQSGSIGVGVSILSYAGKVFFGLIADRACVAEPQRVVDRLGPEFEQLLLAATVGALGLEQRNRATKSAGKPRQRKRRATPTKARRKTRPPAGNT
;
A
#
# COMPACT_ATOMS: atom_id res chain seq x y z
N MET A 1 -26.04 2.19 -3.95
CA MET A 1 -24.58 2.29 -3.96
C MET A 1 -24.17 3.22 -2.82
N SER A 2 -22.98 3.10 -2.21
CA SER A 2 -22.56 4.06 -1.18
C SER A 2 -22.20 5.41 -1.81
N ALA A 3 -22.30 6.49 -1.02
CA ALA A 3 -21.90 7.83 -1.49
C ALA A 3 -20.42 7.88 -1.91
N VAL A 4 -19.53 7.19 -1.20
CA VAL A 4 -18.10 7.10 -1.54
C VAL A 4 -17.90 6.35 -2.87
N ASP A 5 -18.57 5.21 -3.06
CA ASP A 5 -18.49 4.47 -4.34
C ASP A 5 -19.05 5.30 -5.50
N THR A 6 -20.12 6.10 -5.24
CA THR A 6 -20.69 7.03 -6.22
C THR A 6 -19.72 8.17 -6.56
N ALA A 7 -18.97 8.69 -5.58
CA ALA A 7 -17.93 9.67 -5.83
C ALA A 7 -16.87 9.11 -6.79
N TRP A 8 -16.37 7.90 -6.51
CA TRP A 8 -15.41 7.23 -7.39
C TRP A 8 -15.93 7.03 -8.81
N LEU A 9 -17.21 6.61 -8.95
CA LEU A 9 -17.84 6.44 -10.26
C LEU A 9 -17.85 7.74 -11.06
N ARG A 10 -18.17 8.86 -10.41
CA ARG A 10 -18.29 10.18 -11.05
C ARG A 10 -16.97 10.89 -11.29
N MET A 11 -15.87 10.37 -10.72
CA MET A 11 -14.52 10.88 -10.95
C MET A 11 -13.96 10.48 -12.32
N ASP A 12 -14.56 9.56 -13.03
CA ASP A 12 -14.18 9.23 -14.40
C ASP A 12 -14.20 10.47 -15.28
N GLY A 13 -13.06 10.79 -15.89
CA GLY A 13 -12.87 11.96 -16.71
C GLY A 13 -12.16 11.64 -18.04
N PRO A 14 -12.10 12.61 -18.97
CA PRO A 14 -11.38 12.45 -20.23
C PRO A 14 -9.90 12.13 -20.04
N ALA A 15 -9.28 12.66 -18.98
CA ALA A 15 -7.86 12.49 -18.69
C ALA A 15 -7.53 11.22 -17.88
N GLY A 16 -8.55 10.47 -17.42
CA GLY A 16 -8.30 9.23 -16.68
C GLY A 16 -9.57 8.50 -16.30
N ALA A 17 -9.55 7.19 -16.46
CA ALA A 17 -10.54 6.28 -15.92
C ALA A 17 -10.15 5.91 -14.48
N MET A 18 -11.15 5.85 -13.58
CA MET A 18 -10.94 5.45 -12.19
C MET A 18 -10.78 3.93 -12.09
N MET A 19 -9.72 3.42 -12.70
CA MET A 19 -9.43 2.00 -12.84
C MET A 19 -8.33 1.54 -11.91
N ILE A 20 -8.59 0.48 -11.15
CA ILE A 20 -7.54 -0.35 -10.57
C ILE A 20 -7.10 -1.31 -11.67
N VAL A 21 -5.81 -1.37 -11.93
CA VAL A 21 -5.21 -2.33 -12.85
C VAL A 21 -4.23 -3.18 -12.08
N SER A 22 -4.27 -4.49 -12.26
CA SER A 22 -3.27 -5.39 -11.67
C SER A 22 -2.76 -6.38 -12.71
N VAL A 23 -1.48 -6.72 -12.59
CA VAL A 23 -0.80 -7.73 -13.39
C VAL A 23 -0.35 -8.84 -12.47
N MET A 24 -0.68 -10.07 -12.82
CA MET A 24 -0.17 -11.25 -12.15
C MET A 24 0.41 -12.20 -13.18
N ALA A 25 1.49 -12.90 -12.82
CA ALA A 25 2.11 -13.88 -13.70
C ALA A 25 2.49 -15.15 -12.94
N THR A 26 2.53 -16.25 -13.67
CA THR A 26 3.01 -17.55 -13.21
C THR A 26 4.26 -17.96 -13.96
N ALA A 27 5.13 -18.72 -13.31
CA ALA A 27 6.34 -19.24 -13.94
C ALA A 27 6.06 -20.42 -14.92
N THR A 28 4.89 -21.03 -14.80
CA THR A 28 4.41 -22.14 -15.62
C THR A 28 3.08 -21.79 -16.26
N PRO A 29 2.75 -22.37 -17.45
CA PRO A 29 1.52 -22.04 -18.14
C PRO A 29 0.24 -22.43 -17.33
N VAL A 30 -0.75 -21.54 -17.39
CA VAL A 30 -2.10 -21.77 -16.88
C VAL A 30 -3.04 -22.05 -18.05
N CYS A 31 -3.97 -22.99 -17.88
CA CYS A 31 -5.00 -23.25 -18.87
C CYS A 31 -6.11 -22.20 -18.80
N ALA A 32 -6.44 -21.55 -19.93
CA ALA A 32 -7.48 -20.53 -20.01
C ALA A 32 -8.84 -21.06 -19.54
N ALA A 33 -9.20 -22.31 -19.89
CA ALA A 33 -10.47 -22.90 -19.48
C ALA A 33 -10.56 -23.13 -17.97
N GLU A 34 -9.43 -23.49 -17.33
CA GLU A 34 -9.39 -23.66 -15.87
C GLU A 34 -9.51 -22.32 -15.15
N LEU A 35 -8.79 -21.30 -15.62
CA LEU A 35 -8.89 -19.95 -15.05
C LEU A 35 -10.32 -19.41 -15.21
N ARG A 36 -10.94 -19.58 -16.38
CA ARG A 36 -12.34 -19.22 -16.62
C ARG A 36 -13.26 -19.88 -15.59
N ARG A 37 -13.10 -21.18 -15.34
CA ARG A 37 -13.90 -21.91 -14.34
C ARG A 37 -13.70 -21.37 -12.92
N VAL A 38 -12.47 -20.96 -12.56
CA VAL A 38 -12.21 -20.30 -11.26
C VAL A 38 -12.99 -18.99 -11.16
N LEU A 39 -13.04 -18.20 -12.23
CA LEU A 39 -13.81 -16.95 -12.24
C LEU A 39 -15.32 -17.23 -12.10
N GLU A 40 -15.84 -18.19 -12.84
CA GLU A 40 -17.26 -18.60 -12.76
C GLU A 40 -17.64 -19.07 -11.35
N THR A 41 -16.81 -19.90 -10.74
CA THR A 41 -17.15 -20.57 -9.47
C THR A 41 -16.76 -19.78 -8.23
N ARG A 42 -15.76 -18.88 -8.31
CA ARG A 42 -15.23 -18.18 -7.14
C ARG A 42 -15.42 -16.65 -7.22
N LEU A 43 -15.13 -16.01 -8.38
CA LEU A 43 -15.31 -14.55 -8.52
C LEU A 43 -16.78 -14.16 -8.54
N LEU A 44 -17.59 -14.87 -9.34
CA LEU A 44 -19.00 -14.58 -9.46
C LEU A 44 -19.83 -14.97 -8.22
N CYS A 45 -19.24 -15.63 -7.22
CA CYS A 45 -19.84 -15.76 -5.90
C CYS A 45 -19.98 -14.42 -5.16
N PHE A 46 -19.17 -13.43 -5.51
CA PHE A 46 -19.33 -12.09 -4.98
C PHE A 46 -20.43 -11.35 -5.76
N PRO A 47 -21.58 -11.01 -5.16
CA PRO A 47 -22.71 -10.42 -5.89
C PRO A 47 -22.33 -9.14 -6.64
N ARG A 48 -21.35 -8.36 -6.13
CA ARG A 48 -20.92 -7.12 -6.74
C ARG A 48 -20.33 -7.31 -8.14
N PHE A 49 -19.66 -8.43 -8.41
CA PHE A 49 -19.10 -8.73 -9.74
C PHE A 49 -20.15 -9.17 -10.76
N ARG A 50 -21.39 -9.41 -10.33
CA ARG A 50 -22.55 -9.67 -11.19
C ARG A 50 -23.46 -8.46 -11.39
N ARG A 51 -23.08 -7.30 -10.87
CA ARG A 51 -23.87 -6.09 -10.90
C ARG A 51 -23.24 -5.04 -11.79
N ARG A 52 -24.02 -4.44 -12.66
CA ARG A 52 -23.68 -3.21 -13.36
C ARG A 52 -24.07 -2.00 -12.52
N VAL A 53 -23.55 -0.86 -12.88
CA VAL A 53 -23.88 0.40 -12.22
C VAL A 53 -24.86 1.18 -13.08
N GLU A 54 -25.94 1.65 -12.49
CA GLU A 54 -26.84 2.61 -13.10
C GLU A 54 -26.76 3.93 -12.33
N ALA A 55 -26.27 4.96 -13.03
CA ALA A 55 -26.09 6.29 -12.46
C ALA A 55 -27.27 7.20 -12.84
N ASP A 56 -27.72 7.98 -11.88
CA ASP A 56 -28.70 9.05 -12.06
C ASP A 56 -28.13 10.39 -11.55
N PRO A 57 -28.80 11.54 -11.78
CA PRO A 57 -28.31 12.83 -11.31
C PRO A 57 -28.13 12.95 -9.80
N LEU A 58 -28.83 12.16 -9.01
CA LEU A 58 -28.84 12.21 -7.54
C LEU A 58 -27.93 11.14 -6.91
N GLY A 59 -27.62 10.04 -7.63
CA GLY A 59 -26.85 8.95 -7.08
C GLY A 59 -26.40 7.91 -8.09
N ALA A 60 -26.17 6.70 -7.62
CA ALA A 60 -25.94 5.52 -8.43
C ALA A 60 -26.43 4.27 -7.69
N SER A 61 -26.89 3.28 -8.44
CA SER A 61 -27.44 2.03 -7.92
C SER A 61 -26.73 0.81 -8.51
N TRP A 62 -26.65 -0.25 -7.71
CA TRP A 62 -26.22 -1.56 -8.19
C TRP A 62 -27.41 -2.32 -8.76
N ILE A 63 -27.33 -2.69 -10.03
CA ILE A 63 -28.39 -3.44 -10.73
C ILE A 63 -27.83 -4.82 -11.06
N ASP A 64 -28.55 -5.87 -10.72
CA ASP A 64 -28.18 -7.23 -11.12
C ASP A 64 -28.25 -7.35 -12.65
N ASP A 65 -27.17 -7.84 -13.25
CA ASP A 65 -27.03 -7.94 -14.72
C ASP A 65 -27.60 -9.25 -15.28
N GLY A 66 -28.28 -10.05 -14.44
CA GLY A 66 -28.83 -11.35 -14.83
C GLY A 66 -27.74 -12.36 -15.16
N ASP A 67 -27.72 -12.87 -16.38
CA ASP A 67 -26.71 -13.80 -16.86
C ASP A 67 -25.48 -13.03 -17.36
N ILE A 68 -24.37 -13.13 -16.64
CA ILE A 68 -23.09 -12.50 -17.00
C ILE A 68 -22.52 -13.15 -18.27
N ASP A 69 -22.33 -12.35 -19.30
CA ASP A 69 -21.57 -12.73 -20.49
C ASP A 69 -20.07 -12.75 -20.17
N LEU A 70 -19.57 -13.89 -19.66
CA LEU A 70 -18.19 -14.01 -19.26
C LEU A 70 -17.20 -13.86 -20.43
N ASP A 71 -17.61 -14.03 -21.68
CA ASP A 71 -16.74 -13.82 -22.85
C ASP A 71 -16.39 -12.33 -23.05
N ALA A 72 -17.26 -11.44 -22.60
CA ALA A 72 -16.96 -10.01 -22.57
C ALA A 72 -16.03 -9.60 -21.42
N HIS A 73 -15.98 -10.41 -20.36
CA HIS A 73 -15.19 -10.14 -19.15
C HIS A 73 -13.87 -10.90 -19.08
N PHE A 74 -13.75 -12.03 -19.77
CA PHE A 74 -12.54 -12.86 -19.83
C PHE A 74 -12.04 -12.95 -21.26
N VAL A 75 -11.06 -12.10 -21.59
CA VAL A 75 -10.52 -11.94 -22.94
C VAL A 75 -9.17 -12.62 -23.05
N VAL A 76 -9.08 -13.64 -23.88
CA VAL A 76 -7.78 -14.28 -24.20
C VAL A 76 -7.01 -13.38 -25.15
N THR A 77 -5.82 -12.95 -24.74
CA THR A 77 -4.99 -11.97 -25.45
C THR A 77 -3.63 -12.56 -25.76
N ARG A 78 -3.10 -12.24 -26.94
CA ARG A 78 -1.72 -12.58 -27.32
C ARG A 78 -0.88 -11.32 -27.34
N LEU A 79 0.30 -11.41 -26.73
CA LEU A 79 1.29 -10.33 -26.82
C LEU A 79 1.95 -10.36 -28.20
N PRO A 80 2.26 -9.20 -28.79
CA PRO A 80 3.06 -9.12 -30.00
C PRO A 80 4.52 -9.50 -29.74
N GLY A 81 5.30 -9.65 -30.82
CA GLY A 81 6.75 -9.84 -30.74
C GLY A 81 7.18 -11.07 -29.95
N LYS A 82 8.05 -10.86 -28.98
CA LYS A 82 8.60 -11.94 -28.12
C LYS A 82 7.68 -12.29 -26.94
N GLY A 83 6.60 -11.52 -26.71
CA GLY A 83 5.69 -11.73 -25.59
C GLY A 83 6.34 -11.55 -24.22
N GLY A 84 7.25 -10.58 -24.09
CA GLY A 84 8.00 -10.32 -22.86
C GLY A 84 7.43 -9.20 -22.01
N LYS A 85 8.24 -8.75 -21.03
CA LYS A 85 7.89 -7.71 -20.07
C LYS A 85 7.43 -6.41 -20.72
N HIS A 86 8.15 -5.95 -21.74
CA HIS A 86 7.84 -4.70 -22.43
C HIS A 86 6.47 -4.75 -23.12
N GLU A 87 6.15 -5.85 -23.81
CA GLU A 87 4.87 -6.03 -24.47
C GLU A 87 3.71 -6.13 -23.46
N LEU A 88 3.95 -6.77 -22.33
CA LEU A 88 2.96 -6.85 -21.23
C LEU A 88 2.75 -5.47 -20.59
N GLN A 89 3.81 -4.68 -20.40
CA GLN A 89 3.71 -3.30 -19.90
C GLN A 89 2.93 -2.41 -20.89
N ALA A 90 3.19 -2.54 -22.18
CA ALA A 90 2.46 -1.79 -23.21
C ALA A 90 0.98 -2.16 -23.23
N LEU A 91 0.64 -3.45 -23.06
CA LEU A 91 -0.75 -3.90 -22.94
C LEU A 91 -1.40 -3.35 -21.70
N ALA A 92 -0.74 -3.44 -20.54
CA ALA A 92 -1.27 -2.91 -19.26
C ALA A 92 -1.50 -1.39 -19.33
N ALA A 93 -0.59 -0.65 -19.95
CA ALA A 93 -0.69 0.80 -20.15
C ALA A 93 -1.90 1.17 -21.00
N ARG A 94 -2.10 0.49 -22.14
CA ARG A 94 -3.26 0.68 -23.01
C ARG A 94 -4.56 0.39 -22.25
N LEU A 95 -4.61 -0.74 -21.58
CA LEU A 95 -5.80 -1.17 -20.82
C LEU A 95 -6.09 -0.23 -19.63
N ALA A 96 -5.09 0.40 -19.04
CA ALA A 96 -5.27 1.38 -17.97
C ALA A 96 -5.87 2.72 -18.49
N ALA A 97 -5.64 3.07 -19.75
CA ALA A 97 -6.19 4.27 -20.38
C ALA A 97 -7.62 4.07 -20.90
N GLU A 98 -7.98 2.84 -21.27
CA GLU A 98 -9.29 2.53 -21.83
C GLU A 98 -10.38 2.44 -20.75
N ARG A 99 -11.55 2.98 -20.99
CA ARG A 99 -12.70 2.83 -20.10
C ARG A 99 -13.37 1.46 -20.28
N LEU A 100 -14.00 0.99 -19.22
CA LEU A 100 -14.89 -0.17 -19.30
C LEU A 100 -16.26 0.23 -19.87
N ASP A 101 -16.96 -0.72 -20.48
CA ASP A 101 -18.31 -0.56 -20.98
C ASP A 101 -19.29 -0.37 -19.81
N PRO A 102 -19.95 0.81 -19.68
CA PRO A 102 -20.85 1.08 -18.56
C PRO A 102 -22.17 0.28 -18.62
N SER A 103 -22.49 -0.34 -19.76
CA SER A 103 -23.67 -1.20 -19.90
C SER A 103 -23.48 -2.57 -19.23
N ARG A 104 -22.26 -2.90 -18.76
CA ARG A 104 -21.89 -4.17 -18.16
C ARG A 104 -21.27 -3.96 -16.78
N PRO A 105 -21.06 -5.02 -15.97
CA PRO A 105 -20.24 -4.94 -14.77
C PRO A 105 -18.84 -4.40 -15.08
N LEU A 106 -18.37 -3.40 -14.29
CA LEU A 106 -17.17 -2.63 -14.61
C LEU A 106 -15.88 -3.35 -14.18
N TRP A 107 -15.65 -4.52 -14.74
CA TRP A 107 -14.41 -5.29 -14.58
C TRP A 107 -14.12 -6.12 -15.83
N GLN A 108 -12.86 -6.44 -16.06
CA GLN A 108 -12.41 -7.28 -17.18
C GLN A 108 -11.06 -7.91 -16.88
N ILE A 109 -10.84 -9.12 -17.32
CA ILE A 109 -9.58 -9.84 -17.23
C ILE A 109 -9.07 -10.15 -18.64
N HIS A 110 -7.86 -9.69 -18.94
CA HIS A 110 -7.14 -10.06 -20.13
C HIS A 110 -6.14 -11.15 -19.79
N PHE A 111 -6.38 -12.35 -20.25
CA PHE A 111 -5.52 -13.51 -20.04
C PHE A 111 -4.52 -13.64 -21.17
N VAL A 112 -3.23 -13.66 -20.84
CA VAL A 112 -2.11 -13.83 -21.74
C VAL A 112 -1.57 -15.25 -21.57
N GLU A 113 -1.88 -16.13 -22.51
CA GLU A 113 -1.50 -17.55 -22.44
C GLU A 113 0.00 -17.78 -22.38
N ARG A 114 0.79 -16.90 -23.05
CA ARG A 114 2.25 -17.00 -23.09
C ARG A 114 2.89 -15.68 -22.66
N TYR A 115 3.52 -15.73 -21.50
CA TYR A 115 4.37 -14.69 -20.95
C TYR A 115 5.63 -15.31 -20.40
N GLY A 116 6.77 -15.12 -21.07
CA GLY A 116 7.99 -15.84 -20.77
C GLY A 116 7.78 -17.36 -20.86
N SER A 117 8.07 -18.08 -19.79
CA SER A 117 7.82 -19.53 -19.66
C SER A 117 6.43 -19.90 -19.13
N GLY A 118 5.65 -18.92 -18.67
CA GLY A 118 4.37 -19.10 -18.03
C GLY A 118 3.22 -18.36 -18.69
N SER A 119 2.28 -17.91 -17.88
CA SER A 119 1.13 -17.11 -18.29
C SER A 119 1.04 -15.83 -17.45
N ALA A 120 0.33 -14.83 -17.96
CA ALA A 120 0.00 -13.63 -17.22
C ALA A 120 -1.47 -13.26 -17.41
N TRP A 121 -2.01 -12.46 -16.49
CA TRP A 121 -3.32 -11.84 -16.67
C TRP A 121 -3.33 -10.43 -16.12
N ILE A 122 -4.10 -9.59 -16.75
CA ILE A 122 -4.31 -8.20 -16.38
C ILE A 122 -5.78 -8.08 -15.96
N LEU A 123 -6.01 -7.79 -14.68
CA LEU A 123 -7.34 -7.42 -14.18
C LEU A 123 -7.49 -5.91 -14.26
N ARG A 124 -8.61 -5.49 -14.80
CA ARG A 124 -9.11 -4.11 -14.79
C ARG A 124 -10.40 -4.08 -13.98
N LEU A 125 -10.48 -3.18 -13.04
CA LEU A 125 -11.66 -3.03 -12.19
C LEU A 125 -11.88 -1.55 -11.90
N HIS A 126 -13.12 -1.09 -12.09
CA HIS A 126 -13.45 0.29 -11.69
C HIS A 126 -13.39 0.43 -10.16
N HIS A 127 -12.79 1.52 -9.68
CA HIS A 127 -12.52 1.73 -8.24
C HIS A 127 -13.79 1.78 -7.38
N CYS A 128 -14.96 2.06 -7.96
CA CYS A 128 -16.22 2.01 -7.23
C CYS A 128 -16.59 0.61 -6.70
N TYR A 129 -15.95 -0.46 -7.19
CA TYR A 129 -16.23 -1.84 -6.75
C TYR A 129 -15.56 -2.19 -5.43
N ALA A 130 -14.30 -1.81 -5.25
CA ALA A 130 -13.51 -2.20 -4.09
C ALA A 130 -12.25 -1.34 -3.94
N ASP A 131 -11.76 -1.20 -2.72
CA ASP A 131 -10.41 -0.72 -2.42
C ASP A 131 -9.37 -1.85 -2.46
N GLY A 132 -8.08 -1.48 -2.27
CA GLY A 132 -6.97 -2.43 -2.35
C GLY A 132 -7.06 -3.59 -1.35
N ILE A 133 -7.54 -3.35 -0.13
CA ILE A 133 -7.68 -4.41 0.90
C ILE A 133 -8.81 -5.37 0.51
N ALA A 134 -9.96 -4.85 0.06
CA ALA A 134 -11.04 -5.69 -0.45
C ALA A 134 -10.60 -6.52 -1.66
N MET A 135 -9.74 -5.97 -2.54
CA MET A 135 -9.20 -6.69 -3.69
C MET A 135 -8.23 -7.81 -3.30
N ILE A 136 -7.38 -7.63 -2.29
CA ILE A 136 -6.55 -8.72 -1.76
C ILE A 136 -7.43 -9.89 -1.30
N ARG A 137 -8.56 -9.61 -0.66
CA ARG A 137 -9.50 -10.66 -0.26
C ARG A 137 -10.10 -11.40 -1.45
N VAL A 138 -10.52 -10.67 -2.49
CA VAL A 138 -11.01 -11.31 -3.72
C VAL A 138 -9.91 -12.22 -4.29
N LEU A 139 -8.67 -11.74 -4.37
CA LEU A 139 -7.54 -12.52 -4.81
C LEU A 139 -7.36 -13.80 -3.97
N LEU A 140 -7.40 -13.71 -2.64
CA LEU A 140 -7.28 -14.87 -1.76
C LEU A 140 -8.40 -15.90 -1.96
N SER A 141 -9.61 -15.47 -2.33
CA SER A 141 -10.71 -16.38 -2.65
C SER A 141 -10.54 -17.09 -3.99
N LEU A 142 -9.80 -16.49 -4.92
CA LEU A 142 -9.50 -17.08 -6.23
C LEU A 142 -8.31 -18.02 -6.22
N THR A 143 -7.48 -17.95 -5.17
CA THR A 143 -6.20 -18.65 -5.08
C THR A 143 -6.20 -19.67 -3.95
N GLU A 144 -5.20 -20.53 -3.94
CA GLU A 144 -4.88 -21.49 -2.90
C GLU A 144 -3.50 -21.17 -2.34
N GLN A 145 -3.28 -21.43 -1.06
CA GLN A 145 -1.94 -21.30 -0.49
C GLN A 145 -1.07 -22.47 -0.96
N ASP A 146 0.17 -22.18 -1.34
CA ASP A 146 1.16 -23.20 -1.68
C ASP A 146 1.60 -23.91 -0.40
N ALA A 147 1.05 -25.11 -0.16
CA ALA A 147 1.34 -25.91 1.03
C ALA A 147 2.79 -26.46 1.06
N GLY A 148 3.55 -26.32 -0.04
CA GLY A 148 4.88 -26.89 -0.17
C GLY A 148 4.91 -28.42 -0.11
N PRO A 149 5.99 -29.08 -0.54
CA PRO A 149 6.08 -30.54 -0.59
C PRO A 149 6.02 -31.27 0.77
N ALA A 150 6.28 -30.56 1.88
CA ALA A 150 6.23 -31.15 3.22
C ALA A 150 4.81 -31.27 3.81
N GLN A 151 3.83 -30.53 3.32
CA GLN A 151 2.43 -30.58 3.78
C GLN A 151 1.52 -31.39 2.86
N ALA A 152 1.91 -31.60 1.61
CA ALA A 152 1.16 -32.43 0.67
C ALA A 152 1.05 -33.90 1.14
N GLY A 153 2.09 -34.42 1.80
CA GLY A 153 2.08 -35.77 2.39
C GLY A 153 1.19 -35.92 3.63
N ALA A 154 0.90 -34.86 4.36
CA ALA A 154 0.04 -34.89 5.55
C ALA A 154 -1.46 -34.78 5.19
N GLN A 155 -1.78 -34.00 4.17
CA GLN A 155 -3.18 -33.82 3.70
C GLN A 155 -3.72 -35.09 3.02
N ASP A 156 -2.87 -35.89 2.30
CA ASP A 156 -3.26 -37.15 1.73
C ASP A 156 -3.50 -38.24 2.80
N ALA A 157 -2.88 -38.14 3.97
CA ALA A 157 -3.11 -39.06 5.10
C ALA A 157 -4.38 -38.69 5.89
N GLU A 158 -4.68 -37.39 6.06
CA GLU A 158 -5.90 -36.90 6.73
C GLU A 158 -7.15 -37.07 5.86
N SER A 159 -7.03 -36.93 4.53
CA SER A 159 -8.15 -37.13 3.58
C SER A 159 -8.70 -38.56 3.60
N ARG A 160 -7.91 -39.56 4.02
CA ARG A 160 -8.33 -40.95 4.15
C ARG A 160 -8.93 -41.33 5.51
N ALA A 161 -8.76 -40.48 6.52
CA ALA A 161 -9.27 -40.70 7.89
C ALA A 161 -10.54 -39.90 8.23
N GLY A 162 -10.95 -38.93 7.41
CA GLY A 162 -11.92 -37.89 7.75
C GLY A 162 -13.23 -37.89 6.96
N GLN A 163 -13.71 -39.03 6.46
CA GLN A 163 -15.11 -39.11 5.99
C GLN A 163 -16.07 -39.32 7.16
N ARG A 164 -16.23 -38.35 8.00
CA ARG A 164 -17.39 -38.07 8.87
C ARG A 164 -17.04 -36.95 9.84
N ARG A 165 -17.43 -35.70 9.50
CA ARG A 165 -18.05 -34.78 10.45
C ARG A 165 -18.12 -33.36 9.89
N ASP A 166 -19.34 -32.89 9.88
CA ASP A 166 -19.81 -31.51 10.05
C ASP A 166 -19.27 -30.36 9.18
N GLN A 167 -20.20 -29.81 8.41
CA GLN A 167 -20.17 -28.51 7.79
C GLN A 167 -20.13 -27.43 8.87
N GLY A 168 -18.94 -26.97 9.19
CA GLY A 168 -18.68 -25.75 9.93
C GLY A 168 -17.78 -24.87 9.07
N THR A 169 -18.24 -23.68 8.72
CA THR A 169 -17.48 -22.65 8.03
C THR A 169 -16.27 -22.27 8.87
N THR A 170 -15.09 -22.78 8.52
CA THR A 170 -13.83 -22.34 9.10
C THR A 170 -13.18 -21.33 8.17
N ASP A 171 -13.26 -20.04 8.56
CA ASP A 171 -12.43 -18.98 7.98
C ASP A 171 -10.94 -19.30 8.19
N PRO A 172 -10.07 -19.02 7.20
CA PRO A 172 -8.65 -19.27 7.35
C PRO A 172 -8.05 -18.32 8.38
N PRO A 173 -7.43 -18.84 9.47
CA PRO A 173 -6.85 -18.04 10.55
C PRO A 173 -5.75 -17.02 10.16
N PRO A 174 -5.03 -17.14 9.02
CA PRO A 174 -3.91 -16.24 8.72
C PRO A 174 -4.30 -14.81 8.31
N LEU A 175 -5.52 -14.60 7.78
CA LEU A 175 -5.92 -13.29 7.26
C LEU A 175 -6.21 -12.28 8.39
N ARG A 176 -6.80 -12.75 9.47
CA ARG A 176 -7.16 -11.91 10.63
C ARG A 176 -5.92 -11.46 11.39
N ASP A 177 -4.98 -12.36 11.60
CA ASP A 177 -3.70 -12.06 12.27
C ASP A 177 -2.83 -11.13 11.41
N TRP A 178 -2.88 -11.30 10.09
CA TRP A 178 -2.18 -10.45 9.15
C TRP A 178 -2.78 -9.03 9.09
N ILE A 179 -4.10 -8.88 9.03
CA ILE A 179 -4.77 -7.57 9.08
C ILE A 179 -4.47 -6.88 10.41
N ASN A 180 -4.53 -7.61 11.52
CA ASN A 180 -4.25 -7.08 12.85
C ASN A 180 -2.79 -6.62 13.02
N GLN A 181 -1.82 -7.27 12.38
CA GLN A 181 -0.42 -6.90 12.46
C GLN A 181 -0.12 -5.53 11.82
N PHE A 182 -0.93 -5.09 10.86
CA PHE A 182 -0.77 -3.81 10.15
C PHE A 182 -1.79 -2.73 10.57
N SER A 183 -2.87 -3.10 11.25
CA SER A 183 -3.88 -2.15 11.76
C SER A 183 -3.67 -1.74 13.23
N GLN A 184 -2.72 -2.33 13.92
CA GLN A 184 -2.58 -2.23 15.38
C GLN A 184 -2.08 -0.94 16.01
N PRO A 185 -1.57 0.13 15.43
CA PRO A 185 -1.43 1.35 16.23
C PRO A 185 -2.60 2.33 16.14
N ALA A 186 -3.58 2.09 15.28
CA ALA A 186 -4.70 3.01 15.08
C ALA A 186 -6.06 2.48 15.60
N GLY A 187 -6.13 1.20 16.00
CA GLY A 187 -7.38 0.51 16.30
C GLY A 187 -8.18 1.15 17.44
N ASP A 188 -7.57 1.34 18.58
CA ASP A 188 -8.31 1.75 19.80
C ASP A 188 -8.75 3.22 19.79
N ILE A 189 -7.97 4.10 19.13
CA ILE A 189 -8.34 5.51 18.95
C ILE A 189 -9.32 5.67 17.79
N LEU A 190 -9.20 4.79 16.78
CA LEU A 190 -9.98 4.81 15.56
C LEU A 190 -11.40 4.27 15.77
N GLU A 191 -11.59 3.23 16.59
CA GLU A 191 -12.92 2.70 16.92
C GLU A 191 -13.82 3.75 17.57
N HIS A 192 -13.29 4.56 18.49
CA HIS A 192 -14.04 5.65 19.11
C HIS A 192 -14.35 6.77 18.10
N ALA A 193 -13.37 7.17 17.26
CA ALA A 193 -13.55 8.25 16.30
C ALA A 193 -14.46 7.87 15.12
N LEU A 194 -14.43 6.61 14.66
CA LEU A 194 -15.28 6.11 13.55
C LEU A 194 -16.72 5.85 14.01
N ALA A 195 -16.92 5.30 15.21
CA ALA A 195 -18.25 5.12 15.79
C ALA A 195 -18.94 6.47 15.99
N GLU A 196 -18.19 7.49 16.39
CA GLU A 196 -18.67 8.87 16.56
C GLU A 196 -18.88 9.56 15.20
N GLY A 197 -17.96 9.42 14.24
CA GLY A 197 -18.06 10.03 12.91
C GLY A 197 -19.20 9.45 12.06
N ALA A 198 -19.41 8.13 12.08
CA ALA A 198 -20.54 7.49 11.40
C ALA A 198 -21.89 7.86 12.06
N ARG A 199 -21.93 7.93 13.39
CA ARG A 199 -23.11 8.42 14.12
C ARG A 199 -23.40 9.89 13.85
N LEU A 200 -22.36 10.70 13.61
CA LEU A 200 -22.51 12.13 13.26
C LEU A 200 -23.01 12.33 11.84
N LEU A 201 -22.60 11.46 10.87
CA LEU A 201 -23.11 11.49 9.49
C LEU A 201 -24.58 11.05 9.42
N GLU A 202 -24.94 9.94 10.07
CA GLU A 202 -26.35 9.52 10.17
C GLU A 202 -27.19 10.51 10.97
N ALA A 203 -26.64 11.02 12.08
CA ALA A 203 -27.32 12.02 12.89
C ALA A 203 -27.37 13.40 12.21
N GLY A 204 -26.36 13.78 11.42
CA GLY A 204 -26.32 15.05 10.69
C GLY A 204 -27.40 15.12 9.61
N VAL A 205 -27.60 14.05 8.87
CA VAL A 205 -28.68 13.95 7.87
C VAL A 205 -30.06 13.93 8.54
N HIS A 206 -30.19 13.23 9.67
CA HIS A 206 -31.47 13.17 10.40
C HIS A 206 -31.76 14.42 11.25
N ARG A 207 -30.72 15.22 11.63
CA ARG A 207 -30.81 16.35 12.58
C ARG A 207 -30.74 17.74 11.95
N LEU A 208 -30.56 17.85 10.65
CA LEU A 208 -30.91 19.08 9.92
C LEU A 208 -32.37 19.49 10.14
N PHE A 209 -33.16 18.58 10.74
CA PHE A 209 -34.59 18.77 11.04
C PHE A 209 -34.94 18.89 12.53
N HIS A 210 -33.95 18.89 13.48
CA HIS A 210 -34.23 19.06 14.94
C HIS A 210 -33.19 19.92 15.67
N PRO A 211 -33.57 21.11 16.21
CA PRO A 211 -32.64 22.14 16.68
C PRO A 211 -32.01 21.93 18.07
N ASP A 212 -32.38 20.91 18.86
CA ASP A 212 -32.10 20.87 20.31
C ASP A 212 -30.77 20.17 20.72
N THR A 213 -29.92 19.80 19.78
CA THR A 213 -28.64 19.10 20.07
C THR A 213 -27.41 19.83 19.51
N ALA A 214 -27.55 21.13 19.24
CA ALA A 214 -26.54 21.93 18.52
C ALA A 214 -25.18 22.10 19.25
N ALA A 215 -25.12 22.09 20.57
CA ALA A 215 -23.90 22.41 21.31
C ALA A 215 -22.84 21.29 21.29
N THR A 216 -23.21 20.03 21.41
CA THR A 216 -22.25 18.89 21.40
C THR A 216 -21.74 18.61 19.98
N VAL A 217 -22.59 18.79 18.98
CA VAL A 217 -22.23 18.71 17.56
C VAL A 217 -21.29 19.85 17.17
N ALA A 218 -21.46 21.06 17.71
CA ALA A 218 -20.61 22.21 17.43
C ALA A 218 -19.17 22.03 17.96
N LEU A 219 -18.96 21.37 19.10
CA LEU A 219 -17.61 21.12 19.64
C LEU A 219 -16.84 20.05 18.88
N GLN A 220 -17.51 18.97 18.45
CA GLN A 220 -16.88 17.93 17.62
C GLN A 220 -16.71 18.40 16.16
N ALA A 221 -17.70 19.12 15.62
CA ALA A 221 -17.59 19.77 14.32
C ALA A 221 -16.45 20.80 14.28
N SER A 222 -16.16 21.50 15.38
CA SER A 222 -15.06 22.48 15.45
C SER A 222 -13.67 21.84 15.24
N GLY A 223 -13.44 20.64 15.78
CA GLY A 223 -12.20 19.89 15.57
C GLY A 223 -12.06 19.42 14.11
N MET A 224 -13.13 18.87 13.53
CA MET A 224 -13.15 18.44 12.11
C MET A 224 -13.06 19.63 11.16
N VAL A 225 -13.73 20.74 11.44
CA VAL A 225 -13.64 21.98 10.65
C VAL A 225 -12.22 22.54 10.70
N GLY A 226 -11.57 22.51 11.87
CA GLY A 226 -10.19 22.94 12.02
C GLY A 226 -9.20 22.10 11.21
N GLU A 227 -9.33 20.78 11.23
CA GLU A 227 -8.48 19.89 10.42
C GLU A 227 -8.80 19.99 8.92
N PHE A 228 -10.05 20.13 8.55
CA PHE A 228 -10.45 20.38 7.16
C PHE A 228 -9.88 21.69 6.66
N ALA A 229 -9.94 22.76 7.46
CA ALA A 229 -9.32 24.03 7.14
C ALA A 229 -7.80 23.91 6.96
N LYS A 230 -7.11 23.09 7.76
CA LYS A 230 -5.68 22.80 7.58
C LYS A 230 -5.40 22.13 6.23
N VAL A 231 -6.19 21.11 5.82
CA VAL A 231 -6.02 20.44 4.52
C VAL A 231 -6.28 21.41 3.37
N LEU A 232 -7.30 22.24 3.47
CA LEU A 232 -7.56 23.28 2.46
C LEU A 232 -6.47 24.35 2.42
N ALA A 233 -5.91 24.71 3.58
CA ALA A 233 -4.85 25.69 3.73
C ALA A 233 -3.46 25.15 3.32
N LEU A 234 -3.32 23.83 3.08
CA LEU A 234 -2.09 23.31 2.50
C LEU A 234 -1.77 24.09 1.21
N PRO A 235 -0.54 24.55 1.02
CA PRO A 235 -0.15 25.13 -0.25
C PRO A 235 -0.26 24.11 -1.37
N ASP A 236 -0.46 24.57 -2.59
CA ASP A 236 -0.32 23.70 -3.76
C ASP A 236 1.08 23.10 -3.77
N ASP A 237 1.19 21.87 -4.27
CA ASP A 237 2.47 21.19 -4.34
C ASP A 237 3.41 21.92 -5.33
N PRO A 238 4.73 21.94 -5.13
CA PRO A 238 5.65 22.64 -5.99
C PRO A 238 5.50 22.26 -7.46
N ALA A 239 5.70 23.22 -8.35
CA ALA A 239 5.80 22.94 -9.77
C ALA A 239 7.01 22.04 -10.04
N SER A 240 6.80 20.96 -10.75
CA SER A 240 7.84 20.00 -11.11
C SER A 240 7.51 19.33 -12.45
N PRO A 241 8.47 18.71 -13.12
CA PRO A 241 8.23 17.93 -14.35
C PRO A 241 7.18 16.80 -14.19
N LEU A 242 6.93 16.34 -12.96
CA LEU A 242 5.90 15.32 -12.68
C LEU A 242 4.46 15.88 -12.75
N ARG A 243 4.30 17.17 -12.98
CA ARG A 243 3.01 17.86 -13.08
C ARG A 243 2.88 18.56 -14.42
N ALA A 244 2.02 18.05 -15.27
CA ALA A 244 1.71 18.61 -16.58
C ALA A 244 0.20 18.54 -16.85
N SER A 245 -0.25 19.20 -17.89
CA SER A 245 -1.60 18.95 -18.41
C SER A 245 -1.68 17.52 -18.91
N LEU A 246 -2.61 16.75 -18.36
CA LEU A 246 -2.71 15.31 -18.64
C LEU A 246 -3.14 15.08 -20.10
N SER A 247 -2.44 14.16 -20.77
CA SER A 247 -2.74 13.74 -22.14
C SER A 247 -3.82 12.65 -22.21
N GLY A 248 -4.01 11.91 -21.12
CA GLY A 248 -4.81 10.68 -21.07
C GLY A 248 -4.08 9.44 -21.57
N GLU A 249 -2.89 9.58 -22.16
CA GLU A 249 -2.06 8.44 -22.53
C GLU A 249 -1.28 7.93 -21.31
N LYS A 250 -1.43 6.65 -21.00
CA LYS A 250 -0.75 6.04 -19.84
C LYS A 250 0.51 5.28 -20.26
N GLY A 251 1.51 5.35 -19.41
CA GLY A 251 2.67 4.48 -19.42
C GLY A 251 2.71 3.69 -18.12
N VAL A 252 3.10 2.41 -18.20
CA VAL A 252 3.23 1.50 -17.06
C VAL A 252 4.60 0.87 -17.07
N ALA A 253 5.24 0.80 -15.91
CA ALA A 253 6.50 0.12 -15.71
C ALA A 253 6.57 -0.51 -14.31
N TRP A 254 7.44 -1.51 -14.15
CA TRP A 254 7.75 -2.13 -12.86
C TRP A 254 9.20 -2.58 -12.77
N SER A 255 9.74 -2.58 -11.54
CA SER A 255 11.11 -3.02 -11.27
C SER A 255 11.20 -4.54 -11.13
N GLU A 256 12.43 -5.04 -11.09
CA GLU A 256 12.67 -6.31 -10.41
C GLU A 256 12.30 -6.17 -8.92
N PRO A 257 11.77 -7.23 -8.31
CA PRO A 257 11.34 -7.16 -6.91
C PRO A 257 12.53 -7.07 -5.95
N LEU A 258 12.41 -6.23 -4.91
CA LEU A 258 13.36 -6.18 -3.81
C LEU A 258 13.14 -7.36 -2.85
N ASP A 259 14.20 -7.79 -2.16
CA ASP A 259 14.09 -8.77 -1.07
C ASP A 259 13.49 -8.11 0.20
N LEU A 260 12.39 -8.65 0.71
CA LEU A 260 11.73 -8.11 1.89
C LEU A 260 12.59 -8.24 3.16
N GLN A 261 13.50 -9.22 3.24
CA GLN A 261 14.39 -9.38 4.39
C GLN A 261 15.48 -8.30 4.38
N GLU A 262 15.97 -7.91 3.21
CA GLU A 262 16.88 -6.77 3.08
C GLU A 262 16.21 -5.48 3.52
N VAL A 263 14.98 -5.22 3.06
CA VAL A 263 14.18 -4.05 3.50
C VAL A 263 13.98 -4.06 5.02
N LYS A 264 13.63 -5.21 5.61
CA LYS A 264 13.50 -5.38 7.06
C LYS A 264 14.86 -5.20 7.80
N THR A 265 15.96 -5.54 7.16
CA THR A 265 17.30 -5.35 7.73
C THR A 265 17.64 -3.87 7.82
N VAL A 266 17.41 -3.11 6.75
CA VAL A 266 17.55 -1.64 6.75
C VAL A 266 16.62 -1.02 7.80
N SER A 267 15.37 -1.41 7.83
CA SER A 267 14.37 -0.93 8.80
C SER A 267 14.86 -1.10 10.25
N ARG A 268 15.35 -2.29 10.60
CA ARG A 268 15.90 -2.58 11.94
C ARG A 268 17.18 -1.82 12.24
N ALA A 269 18.08 -1.70 11.26
CA ALA A 269 19.36 -1.01 11.43
C ALA A 269 19.17 0.49 11.71
N LEU A 270 18.17 1.11 11.08
CA LEU A 270 17.87 2.53 11.22
C LEU A 270 16.84 2.86 12.31
N GLY A 271 16.16 1.84 12.88
CA GLY A 271 15.04 2.06 13.80
C GLY A 271 13.80 2.68 13.12
N CYS A 272 13.68 2.56 11.81
CA CYS A 272 12.57 3.03 10.99
C CYS A 272 11.59 1.89 10.70
N THR A 273 10.39 2.20 10.23
CA THR A 273 9.46 1.16 9.76
C THR A 273 9.81 0.70 8.34
N VAL A 274 9.33 -0.47 7.94
CA VAL A 274 9.45 -0.95 6.53
C VAL A 274 8.83 0.08 5.57
N ASN A 275 7.70 0.69 5.94
CA ASN A 275 7.05 1.71 5.12
C ASN A 275 7.94 2.97 4.96
N ASP A 276 8.59 3.43 6.03
CA ASP A 276 9.51 4.57 5.97
C ASP A 276 10.66 4.32 5.00
N VAL A 277 11.25 3.11 5.05
CA VAL A 277 12.34 2.69 4.15
C VAL A 277 11.88 2.67 2.70
N LEU A 278 10.72 2.08 2.41
CA LEU A 278 10.17 2.00 1.06
C LEU A 278 9.81 3.38 0.51
N MET A 279 9.17 4.24 1.30
CA MET A 279 8.83 5.59 0.89
C MET A 279 10.07 6.49 0.73
N ALA A 280 11.11 6.30 1.56
CA ALA A 280 12.40 6.97 1.38
C ALA A 280 13.10 6.55 0.08
N THR A 281 13.00 5.27 -0.29
CA THR A 281 13.51 4.75 -1.57
C THR A 281 12.75 5.39 -2.75
N VAL A 282 11.42 5.47 -2.67
CA VAL A 282 10.59 6.17 -3.67
C VAL A 282 11.01 7.63 -3.81
N ALA A 283 11.17 8.34 -2.69
CA ALA A 283 11.62 9.75 -2.72
C ALA A 283 12.99 9.91 -3.40
N GLY A 284 13.94 9.01 -3.12
CA GLY A 284 15.24 8.98 -3.79
C GLY A 284 15.13 8.72 -5.28
N THR A 285 14.36 7.72 -5.66
CA THR A 285 14.09 7.34 -7.05
C THR A 285 13.54 8.51 -7.86
N LEU A 286 12.53 9.22 -7.32
CA LEU A 286 11.95 10.40 -7.96
C LEU A 286 12.94 11.56 -8.01
N GLY A 287 13.68 11.79 -6.92
CA GLY A 287 14.71 12.82 -6.87
C GLY A 287 15.84 12.60 -7.88
N ALA A 288 16.31 11.35 -8.03
CA ALA A 288 17.31 10.98 -9.03
C ALA A 288 16.77 11.19 -10.47
N TYR A 289 15.54 10.72 -10.73
CA TYR A 289 14.89 10.91 -12.03
C TYR A 289 14.78 12.39 -12.40
N LEU A 290 14.31 13.24 -11.49
CA LEU A 290 14.15 14.67 -11.74
C LEU A 290 15.48 15.38 -12.03
N ARG A 291 16.54 15.00 -11.31
CA ARG A 291 17.88 15.59 -11.54
C ARG A 291 18.50 15.14 -12.85
N GLU A 292 18.42 13.83 -13.16
CA GLU A 292 19.15 13.22 -14.25
C GLU A 292 18.47 13.36 -15.62
N GLU A 293 17.13 13.28 -15.64
CA GLU A 293 16.38 13.34 -16.90
C GLU A 293 15.84 14.75 -17.20
N HIS A 294 15.65 15.58 -16.19
CA HIS A 294 15.06 16.91 -16.35
C HIS A 294 15.98 18.04 -15.96
N GLU A 295 17.20 17.75 -15.51
CA GLU A 295 18.14 18.77 -14.97
C GLU A 295 17.44 19.68 -13.92
N PHE A 296 16.43 19.12 -13.22
CA PHE A 296 15.63 19.85 -12.26
C PHE A 296 16.40 19.99 -10.94
N ASP A 297 16.56 21.21 -10.47
CA ASP A 297 17.18 21.46 -9.15
C ASP A 297 16.24 20.97 -8.05
N THR A 298 16.61 19.84 -7.44
CA THR A 298 15.84 19.24 -6.35
C THR A 298 16.24 19.76 -4.97
N ALA A 299 17.24 20.65 -4.84
CA ALA A 299 17.73 21.10 -3.54
C ALA A 299 16.61 21.73 -2.70
N GLY A 300 16.33 21.14 -1.53
CA GLY A 300 15.26 21.59 -0.65
C GLY A 300 13.83 21.31 -1.15
N VAL A 301 13.67 20.61 -2.27
CA VAL A 301 12.35 20.28 -2.81
C VAL A 301 11.75 19.11 -2.02
N VAL A 302 10.50 19.29 -1.61
CA VAL A 302 9.63 18.29 -1.03
C VAL A 302 8.41 18.17 -1.94
N LEU A 303 8.14 16.97 -2.44
CA LEU A 303 6.92 16.67 -3.18
C LEU A 303 5.94 15.96 -2.28
N ARG A 304 4.65 16.15 -2.54
CA ARG A 304 3.61 15.54 -1.71
C ARG A 304 2.94 14.38 -2.43
N ALA A 305 2.88 13.24 -1.73
CA ALA A 305 2.13 12.08 -2.17
C ALA A 305 0.76 12.04 -1.50
N SER A 306 -0.28 11.73 -2.26
CA SER A 306 -1.59 11.32 -1.72
C SER A 306 -1.54 9.80 -1.44
N VAL A 307 -1.64 9.42 -0.17
CA VAL A 307 -1.51 8.03 0.29
C VAL A 307 -2.85 7.54 0.83
N PRO A 308 -3.45 6.48 0.24
CA PRO A 308 -4.66 5.87 0.80
C PRO A 308 -4.36 5.14 2.11
N VAL A 309 -5.17 5.42 3.12
CA VAL A 309 -5.10 4.81 4.45
C VAL A 309 -6.39 4.03 4.71
N ASN A 310 -6.27 2.75 5.02
CA ASN A 310 -7.42 1.91 5.33
C ASN A 310 -8.09 2.37 6.64
N LEU A 311 -9.40 2.58 6.57
CA LEU A 311 -10.25 2.97 7.70
C LEU A 311 -11.29 1.90 8.05
N ARG A 312 -11.11 0.69 7.53
CA ARG A 312 -12.02 -0.42 7.72
C ARG A 312 -11.78 -1.06 9.08
N ALA A 313 -12.83 -1.23 9.88
CA ALA A 313 -12.78 -2.00 11.12
C ALA A 313 -12.49 -3.49 10.82
N ALA A 314 -11.93 -4.22 11.79
CA ALA A 314 -11.58 -5.62 11.62
C ALA A 314 -12.79 -6.50 11.29
N GLU A 315 -13.97 -6.19 11.86
CA GLU A 315 -15.24 -6.89 11.61
C GLU A 315 -15.74 -6.69 10.17
N GLU A 316 -15.41 -5.55 9.56
CA GLU A 316 -15.81 -5.18 8.20
C GLU A 316 -14.78 -5.61 7.15
N ALA A 317 -13.65 -6.20 7.58
CA ALA A 317 -12.60 -6.67 6.68
C ALA A 317 -13.13 -7.60 5.57
N MET A 318 -14.32 -8.18 5.80
CA MET A 318 -15.00 -9.10 4.90
C MET A 318 -15.97 -8.44 3.92
N THR A 319 -16.18 -7.13 3.96
CA THR A 319 -17.11 -6.43 3.04
C THR A 319 -16.37 -5.83 1.83
N LEU A 320 -16.98 -5.88 0.63
CA LEU A 320 -16.51 -5.14 -0.52
C LEU A 320 -16.97 -3.67 -0.45
N GLY A 321 -16.25 -2.78 -1.11
CA GLY A 321 -16.54 -1.35 -1.16
C GLY A 321 -15.30 -0.52 -0.80
N ASN A 322 -15.47 0.79 -0.70
CA ASN A 322 -14.40 1.73 -0.41
C ASN A 322 -14.53 2.27 1.02
N LYS A 323 -13.58 1.92 1.88
CA LYS A 323 -13.45 2.43 3.25
C LYS A 323 -12.01 2.86 3.53
N PHE A 324 -11.54 3.85 2.83
CA PHE A 324 -10.23 4.45 3.03
C PHE A 324 -10.32 5.97 2.91
N GLY A 325 -9.44 6.66 3.58
CA GLY A 325 -9.22 8.08 3.41
C GLY A 325 -7.87 8.34 2.76
N LEU A 326 -7.62 9.57 2.37
CA LEU A 326 -6.36 10.00 1.80
C LEU A 326 -5.58 10.81 2.83
N MET A 327 -4.28 10.60 2.86
CA MET A 327 -3.33 11.35 3.68
C MET A 327 -2.28 11.96 2.76
N PHE A 328 -1.96 13.24 2.98
CA PHE A 328 -0.88 13.91 2.25
C PHE A 328 0.43 13.69 3.00
N VAL A 329 1.40 13.07 2.31
CA VAL A 329 2.70 12.68 2.86
C VAL A 329 3.79 13.41 2.10
N ASP A 330 4.60 14.18 2.82
CA ASP A 330 5.73 14.89 2.26
C ASP A 330 6.88 13.92 1.95
N LEU A 331 7.34 13.91 0.70
CA LEU A 331 8.44 13.09 0.20
C LEU A 331 9.69 13.97 0.05
N PRO A 332 10.76 13.69 0.79
CA PRO A 332 11.99 14.50 0.76
C PRO A 332 12.85 14.18 -0.47
N VAL A 333 12.35 14.48 -1.68
CA VAL A 333 13.02 14.18 -2.97
C VAL A 333 14.33 14.97 -3.14
N GLY A 334 14.45 16.11 -2.46
CA GLY A 334 15.65 16.94 -2.48
C GLY A 334 16.76 16.49 -1.53
N VAL A 335 16.51 15.49 -0.68
CA VAL A 335 17.52 14.98 0.25
C VAL A 335 18.34 13.90 -0.45
N ALA A 336 19.58 14.26 -0.84
CA ALA A 336 20.47 13.36 -1.58
C ALA A 336 21.01 12.20 -0.72
N ASN A 337 21.32 12.45 0.55
CA ASN A 337 21.86 11.42 1.44
C ASN A 337 20.76 10.41 1.82
N PRO A 338 20.93 9.11 1.51
CA PRO A 338 19.90 8.10 1.73
C PRO A 338 19.52 7.88 3.19
N LEU A 339 20.47 8.02 4.14
CA LEU A 339 20.19 7.89 5.57
C LEU A 339 19.38 9.09 6.09
N GLN A 340 19.78 10.30 5.71
CA GLN A 340 19.03 11.51 6.09
C GLN A 340 17.63 11.48 5.50
N ARG A 341 17.49 11.01 4.26
CA ARG A 341 16.19 10.83 3.60
C ARG A 341 15.30 9.83 4.32
N ALA A 342 15.87 8.69 4.78
CA ALA A 342 15.14 7.70 5.56
C ALA A 342 14.66 8.25 6.90
N TYR A 343 15.51 9.01 7.62
CA TYR A 343 15.10 9.65 8.88
C TYR A 343 14.08 10.77 8.67
N ALA A 344 14.25 11.60 7.64
CA ALA A 344 13.24 12.62 7.30
C ALA A 344 11.88 11.98 7.00
N MET A 345 11.87 10.85 6.27
CA MET A 345 10.65 10.11 5.99
C MET A 345 10.02 9.52 7.26
N HIS A 346 10.86 8.96 8.16
CA HIS A 346 10.42 8.45 9.46
C HIS A 346 9.75 9.55 10.31
N ASP A 347 10.36 10.73 10.38
CA ASP A 347 9.81 11.86 11.13
C ASP A 347 8.48 12.32 10.53
N THR A 348 8.38 12.46 9.21
CA THR A 348 7.13 12.76 8.51
C THR A 348 6.03 11.75 8.84
N MET A 349 6.32 10.46 8.74
CA MET A 349 5.33 9.40 9.02
C MET A 349 4.91 9.38 10.49
N ARG A 350 5.84 9.68 11.41
CA ARG A 350 5.54 9.78 12.85
C ARG A 350 4.64 10.98 13.17
N GLU A 351 4.85 12.12 12.55
CA GLU A 351 4.01 13.31 12.72
C GLU A 351 2.58 13.09 12.19
N LEU A 352 2.46 12.34 11.09
CA LEU A 352 1.17 12.00 10.51
C LEU A 352 0.43 10.88 11.26
N LYS A 353 1.12 10.13 12.12
CA LYS A 353 0.51 9.09 12.93
C LYS A 353 -0.47 9.70 13.93
N GLY A 354 -1.74 9.31 13.80
CA GLY A 354 -2.83 9.88 14.60
C GLY A 354 -3.48 11.13 13.98
N SER A 355 -3.07 11.53 12.77
CA SER A 355 -3.75 12.57 12.00
C SER A 355 -5.18 12.14 11.65
N LEU A 356 -6.12 13.08 11.72
CA LEU A 356 -7.50 12.88 11.29
C LEU A 356 -7.72 13.09 9.78
N GLN A 357 -6.66 13.33 9.01
CA GLN A 357 -6.77 13.56 7.56
C GLN A 357 -7.51 12.42 6.83
N PRO A 358 -7.22 11.11 7.08
CA PRO A 358 -7.92 10.04 6.40
C PRO A 358 -9.43 10.03 6.64
N GLN A 359 -9.87 10.27 7.89
CA GLN A 359 -11.29 10.32 8.24
C GLN A 359 -11.99 11.50 7.57
N LEU A 360 -11.33 12.66 7.55
CA LEU A 360 -11.83 13.87 6.90
C LEU A 360 -11.96 13.69 5.40
N THR A 361 -10.94 13.13 4.77
CA THR A 361 -10.99 12.92 3.31
C THR A 361 -12.03 11.87 2.92
N LEU A 362 -12.24 10.82 3.73
CA LEU A 362 -13.35 9.89 3.52
C LEU A 362 -14.70 10.60 3.66
N THR A 363 -14.87 11.47 4.65
CA THR A 363 -16.09 12.29 4.83
C THR A 363 -16.32 13.22 3.64
N VAL A 364 -15.26 13.86 3.14
CA VAL A 364 -15.32 14.71 1.94
C VAL A 364 -15.73 13.89 0.73
N LEU A 365 -15.13 12.72 0.50
CA LEU A 365 -15.50 11.82 -0.59
C LEU A 365 -16.97 11.40 -0.49
N GLY A 366 -17.45 11.06 0.71
CA GLY A 366 -18.85 10.75 0.94
C GLY A 366 -19.77 11.91 0.62
N THR A 367 -19.40 13.12 1.03
CA THR A 367 -20.16 14.35 0.73
C THR A 367 -20.17 14.64 -0.77
N LEU A 368 -19.02 14.53 -1.44
CA LEU A 368 -18.92 14.70 -2.90
C LEU A 368 -19.81 13.73 -3.64
N GLY A 369 -19.88 12.46 -3.20
CA GLY A 369 -20.77 11.46 -3.81
C GLY A 369 -22.25 11.78 -3.69
N MET A 370 -22.65 12.63 -2.76
CA MET A 370 -24.04 13.11 -2.63
C MET A 370 -24.32 14.38 -3.44
N LEU A 371 -23.29 15.10 -3.87
CA LEU A 371 -23.46 16.30 -4.67
C LEU A 371 -23.70 15.97 -6.15
N PRO A 372 -24.38 16.85 -6.90
CA PRO A 372 -24.46 16.72 -8.35
C PRO A 372 -23.07 16.67 -8.99
N ALA A 373 -22.93 15.91 -10.08
CA ALA A 373 -21.64 15.69 -10.74
C ALA A 373 -20.90 16.99 -11.13
N VAL A 374 -21.62 18.04 -11.50
CA VAL A 374 -21.06 19.34 -11.85
C VAL A 374 -20.31 20.04 -10.71
N ALA A 375 -20.65 19.74 -9.45
CA ALA A 375 -20.00 20.31 -8.28
C ALA A 375 -18.75 19.54 -7.83
N GLN A 376 -18.54 18.33 -8.32
CA GLN A 376 -17.43 17.46 -7.90
C GLN A 376 -16.10 17.87 -8.55
N GLY A 377 -16.11 18.24 -9.83
CA GLY A 377 -14.91 18.57 -10.59
C GLY A 377 -14.02 19.62 -9.91
N PRO A 378 -14.53 20.80 -9.53
CA PRO A 378 -13.75 21.84 -8.84
C PRO A 378 -13.15 21.38 -7.51
N ALA A 379 -13.88 20.56 -6.75
CA ALA A 379 -13.39 20.03 -5.47
C ALA A 379 -12.26 19.01 -5.67
N ILE A 380 -12.40 18.10 -6.62
CA ILE A 380 -11.37 17.13 -6.98
C ILE A 380 -10.11 17.85 -7.45
N GLU A 381 -10.25 18.88 -8.30
CA GLU A 381 -9.13 19.68 -8.77
C GLU A 381 -8.42 20.40 -7.62
N LEU A 382 -9.17 20.99 -6.67
CA LEU A 382 -8.60 21.61 -5.48
C LEU A 382 -7.74 20.64 -4.66
N PHE A 383 -8.22 19.41 -4.45
CA PHE A 383 -7.47 18.39 -3.71
C PHE A 383 -6.28 17.84 -4.51
N SER A 384 -6.43 17.63 -5.81
CA SER A 384 -5.36 17.10 -6.66
C SER A 384 -4.17 18.06 -6.79
N ARG A 385 -4.40 19.36 -6.65
CA ARG A 385 -3.32 20.37 -6.63
C ARG A 385 -2.44 20.28 -5.39
N LYS A 386 -2.90 19.63 -4.31
CA LYS A 386 -2.16 19.47 -3.05
C LYS A 386 -1.12 18.35 -3.10
N GLY A 387 -1.06 17.55 -4.17
CA GLY A 387 -0.08 16.49 -4.33
C GLY A 387 0.38 16.34 -5.76
N SER A 388 1.58 15.79 -5.96
CA SER A 388 2.17 15.50 -7.27
C SER A 388 1.95 14.06 -7.71
N LEU A 389 1.70 13.14 -6.78
CA LEU A 389 1.52 11.72 -7.08
C LEU A 389 0.58 11.04 -6.09
N VAL A 390 0.05 9.88 -6.51
CA VAL A 390 -0.58 8.92 -5.61
C VAL A 390 0.45 7.86 -5.25
N ALA A 391 0.59 7.51 -3.97
CA ALA A 391 1.45 6.39 -3.55
C ALA A 391 0.64 5.40 -2.72
N SER A 392 0.54 4.15 -3.17
CA SER A 392 -0.19 3.10 -2.48
C SER A 392 0.78 2.00 -2.05
N ASN A 393 0.79 1.68 -0.75
CA ASN A 393 1.55 0.56 -0.20
C ASN A 393 0.58 -0.45 0.40
N VAL A 394 0.50 -1.63 -0.23
CA VAL A 394 -0.40 -2.70 0.19
C VAL A 394 0.44 -3.90 0.62
N PRO A 395 0.37 -4.29 1.88
CA PRO A 395 0.97 -5.54 2.31
C PRO A 395 0.14 -6.72 1.75
N GLY A 396 0.79 -7.63 1.05
CA GLY A 396 0.18 -8.86 0.53
C GLY A 396 0.57 -10.10 1.33
N PRO A 397 -0.03 -11.26 1.01
CA PRO A 397 0.23 -12.51 1.71
C PRO A 397 1.70 -12.92 1.56
N GLN A 398 2.30 -13.34 2.67
CA GLN A 398 3.70 -13.77 2.68
C GLN A 398 3.87 -15.24 2.29
N THR A 399 2.80 -16.03 2.39
CA THR A 399 2.74 -17.37 1.82
C THR A 399 2.49 -17.27 0.31
N PRO A 400 3.26 -17.96 -0.53
CA PRO A 400 3.00 -17.99 -1.96
C PRO A 400 1.59 -18.51 -2.27
N LEU A 401 0.96 -17.91 -3.26
CA LEU A 401 -0.37 -18.27 -3.74
C LEU A 401 -0.27 -19.07 -5.03
N CYS A 402 -1.19 -20.02 -5.21
CA CYS A 402 -1.39 -20.76 -6.43
C CYS A 402 -2.76 -20.46 -7.05
N ILE A 403 -2.82 -20.45 -8.37
CA ILE A 403 -4.06 -20.40 -9.13
C ILE A 403 -4.02 -21.51 -10.18
N CYS A 404 -5.08 -22.30 -10.29
CA CYS A 404 -5.10 -23.48 -11.16
C CYS A 404 -3.87 -24.37 -10.96
N GLY A 405 -3.44 -24.58 -9.71
CA GLY A 405 -2.25 -25.36 -9.38
C GLY A 405 -0.91 -24.74 -9.72
N GLN A 406 -0.87 -23.52 -10.30
CA GLN A 406 0.36 -22.84 -10.69
C GLN A 406 0.67 -21.69 -9.72
N ARG A 407 1.93 -21.64 -9.24
CA ARG A 407 2.39 -20.59 -8.33
C ARG A 407 2.43 -19.23 -9.00
N ILE A 408 1.83 -18.22 -8.38
CA ILE A 408 1.97 -16.84 -8.79
C ILE A 408 3.38 -16.36 -8.42
N SER A 409 4.16 -15.96 -9.42
CA SER A 409 5.55 -15.53 -9.28
C SER A 409 5.71 -14.01 -9.22
N GLU A 410 4.83 -13.28 -9.89
CA GLU A 410 4.86 -11.83 -9.99
C GLU A 410 3.46 -11.25 -9.72
N MET A 411 3.43 -10.11 -9.03
CA MET A 411 2.19 -9.42 -8.73
C MET A 411 2.43 -7.91 -8.64
N TYR A 412 1.77 -7.15 -9.51
CA TYR A 412 1.80 -5.69 -9.55
C TYR A 412 0.39 -5.15 -9.57
N PHE A 413 0.20 -3.93 -9.08
CA PHE A 413 -1.07 -3.23 -9.19
C PHE A 413 -0.84 -1.72 -9.32
N TRP A 414 -1.83 -1.02 -9.82
CA TRP A 414 -1.85 0.43 -9.87
C TRP A 414 -3.23 0.93 -9.51
N VAL A 415 -3.25 2.00 -8.72
CA VAL A 415 -4.46 2.72 -8.38
C VAL A 415 -4.65 3.90 -9.33
N PRO A 416 -5.90 4.35 -9.57
CA PRO A 416 -6.14 5.46 -10.45
C PRO A 416 -5.55 6.76 -9.89
N GLN A 417 -5.22 7.66 -10.80
CA GLN A 417 -4.87 9.03 -10.52
C GLN A 417 -6.11 9.90 -10.79
N SER A 418 -6.36 10.91 -9.97
CA SER A 418 -7.53 11.79 -10.09
C SER A 418 -7.13 13.25 -10.24
N GLY A 419 -8.00 14.04 -10.89
CA GLY A 419 -7.77 15.47 -11.12
C GLY A 419 -6.51 15.72 -11.95
N SER A 420 -5.63 16.58 -11.48
CA SER A 420 -4.37 16.95 -12.14
C SER A 420 -3.17 16.02 -11.77
N ILE A 421 -3.36 14.98 -10.97
CA ILE A 421 -2.30 14.04 -10.64
C ILE A 421 -2.08 13.06 -11.78
N GLY A 422 -0.89 13.07 -12.37
CA GLY A 422 -0.54 12.22 -13.50
C GLY A 422 0.36 11.03 -13.15
N VAL A 423 0.83 10.90 -11.89
CA VAL A 423 1.79 9.86 -11.48
C VAL A 423 1.21 9.03 -10.36
N GLY A 424 1.33 7.71 -10.46
CA GLY A 424 0.93 6.76 -9.43
C GLY A 424 2.04 5.73 -9.17
N VAL A 425 2.38 5.57 -7.90
CA VAL A 425 3.35 4.59 -7.40
C VAL A 425 2.59 3.53 -6.60
N SER A 426 2.89 2.27 -6.84
CA SER A 426 2.36 1.15 -6.07
C SER A 426 3.47 0.27 -5.53
N ILE A 427 3.30 -0.15 -4.30
CA ILE A 427 4.20 -1.06 -3.59
C ILE A 427 3.37 -2.22 -3.08
N LEU A 428 3.80 -3.44 -3.34
CA LEU A 428 3.16 -4.66 -2.85
C LEU A 428 4.21 -5.60 -2.26
N SER A 429 4.08 -5.97 -1.00
CA SER A 429 4.89 -7.07 -0.45
C SER A 429 4.16 -8.40 -0.64
N TYR A 430 4.80 -9.38 -1.27
CA TYR A 430 4.23 -10.69 -1.53
C TYR A 430 5.31 -11.76 -1.52
N ALA A 431 5.06 -12.88 -0.84
CA ALA A 431 5.93 -14.07 -0.84
C ALA A 431 7.42 -13.75 -0.58
N GLY A 432 7.70 -12.88 0.40
CA GLY A 432 9.07 -12.50 0.78
C GLY A 432 9.72 -11.46 -0.14
N LYS A 433 8.99 -10.94 -1.11
CA LYS A 433 9.46 -9.91 -2.07
C LYS A 433 8.65 -8.63 -1.96
N VAL A 434 9.22 -7.53 -2.43
CA VAL A 434 8.54 -6.24 -2.58
C VAL A 434 8.51 -5.87 -4.06
N PHE A 435 7.31 -5.79 -4.59
CA PHE A 435 7.04 -5.43 -5.98
C PHE A 435 6.72 -3.94 -6.06
N PHE A 436 7.37 -3.25 -6.97
CA PHE A 436 7.19 -1.82 -7.19
C PHE A 436 6.69 -1.57 -8.61
N GLY A 437 5.62 -0.79 -8.72
CA GLY A 437 5.03 -0.40 -9.99
C GLY A 437 4.85 1.11 -10.11
N LEU A 438 5.03 1.63 -11.30
CA LEU A 438 4.76 3.00 -11.69
C LEU A 438 3.74 3.03 -12.82
N ILE A 439 2.71 3.85 -12.67
CA ILE A 439 1.82 4.27 -13.76
C ILE A 439 1.91 5.78 -13.88
N ALA A 440 2.02 6.28 -15.09
CA ALA A 440 2.07 7.72 -15.29
C ALA A 440 1.34 8.12 -16.58
N ASP A 441 0.79 9.33 -16.57
CA ASP A 441 0.46 10.02 -17.80
C ASP A 441 1.74 10.38 -18.54
N ARG A 442 1.79 10.12 -19.85
CA ARG A 442 3.00 10.32 -20.65
C ARG A 442 3.42 11.78 -20.76
N ALA A 443 2.50 12.72 -20.51
CA ALA A 443 2.85 14.13 -20.41
C ALA A 443 3.66 14.47 -19.14
N CYS A 444 3.49 13.67 -18.07
CA CYS A 444 4.24 13.82 -16.83
C CYS A 444 5.53 12.98 -16.81
N VAL A 445 5.47 11.75 -17.33
CA VAL A 445 6.60 10.83 -17.41
C VAL A 445 6.52 10.09 -18.75
N ALA A 446 7.27 10.56 -19.73
CA ALA A 446 7.25 10.03 -21.10
C ALA A 446 7.66 8.54 -21.13
N GLU A 447 8.68 8.16 -20.35
CA GLU A 447 9.25 6.82 -20.27
C GLU A 447 9.27 6.33 -18.81
N PRO A 448 8.16 5.74 -18.30
CA PRO A 448 8.08 5.28 -16.90
C PRO A 448 9.18 4.31 -16.47
N GLN A 449 9.72 3.52 -17.40
CA GLN A 449 10.80 2.58 -17.12
C GLN A 449 12.05 3.30 -16.61
N ARG A 450 12.37 4.51 -17.10
CA ARG A 450 13.51 5.29 -16.62
C ARG A 450 13.41 5.68 -15.15
N VAL A 451 12.20 5.93 -14.64
CA VAL A 451 11.99 6.14 -13.21
C VAL A 451 12.27 4.86 -12.45
N VAL A 452 11.66 3.76 -12.90
CA VAL A 452 11.69 2.47 -12.20
C VAL A 452 13.10 1.87 -12.17
N ASP A 453 13.92 2.07 -13.19
CA ASP A 453 15.30 1.58 -13.25
C ASP A 453 16.20 2.16 -12.15
N ARG A 454 15.80 3.28 -11.54
CA ARG A 454 16.52 3.92 -10.43
C ARG A 454 16.17 3.35 -9.06
N LEU A 455 15.10 2.57 -8.95
CA LEU A 455 14.63 2.07 -7.66
C LEU A 455 15.64 1.12 -7.00
N GLY A 456 16.14 0.14 -7.76
CA GLY A 456 17.14 -0.81 -7.27
C GLY A 456 18.40 -0.11 -6.77
N PRO A 457 19.08 0.70 -7.60
CA PRO A 457 20.25 1.47 -7.20
C PRO A 457 20.01 2.37 -5.96
N GLU A 458 18.88 3.04 -5.86
CA GLU A 458 18.54 3.87 -4.69
C GLU A 458 18.36 3.03 -3.40
N PHE A 459 17.74 1.86 -3.52
CA PHE A 459 17.62 0.95 -2.39
C PHE A 459 18.97 0.34 -1.98
N GLU A 460 19.81 -0.06 -2.95
CA GLU A 460 21.14 -0.60 -2.70
C GLU A 460 22.05 0.41 -1.99
N GLN A 461 22.00 1.68 -2.38
CA GLN A 461 22.71 2.76 -1.68
C GLN A 461 22.24 2.89 -0.22
N LEU A 462 20.94 2.83 0.03
CA LEU A 462 20.39 2.90 1.37
C LEU A 462 20.78 1.66 2.20
N LEU A 463 20.72 0.47 1.61
CA LEU A 463 21.13 -0.80 2.25
C LEU A 463 22.60 -0.77 2.62
N LEU A 464 23.49 -0.32 1.71
CA LEU A 464 24.90 -0.19 1.95
C LEU A 464 25.19 0.81 3.08
N ALA A 465 24.58 2.00 3.01
CA ALA A 465 24.77 3.04 4.01
C ALA A 465 24.30 2.60 5.40
N ALA A 466 23.17 1.90 5.50
CA ALA A 466 22.62 1.37 6.75
C ALA A 466 23.51 0.29 7.36
N THR A 467 24.03 -0.63 6.53
CA THR A 467 24.91 -1.72 7.00
C THR A 467 26.28 -1.21 7.44
N VAL A 468 26.90 -0.29 6.70
CA VAL A 468 28.17 0.33 7.09
C VAL A 468 28.00 1.16 8.36
N GLY A 469 26.93 1.91 8.50
CA GLY A 469 26.59 2.66 9.71
C GLY A 469 26.43 1.75 10.94
N ALA A 470 25.73 0.63 10.79
CA ALA A 470 25.53 -0.34 11.86
C ALA A 470 26.86 -0.99 12.32
N LEU A 471 27.73 -1.37 11.38
CA LEU A 471 29.08 -1.92 11.70
C LEU A 471 29.95 -0.92 12.44
N GLY A 472 29.92 0.35 12.06
CA GLY A 472 30.65 1.42 12.74
C GLY A 472 30.18 1.63 14.19
N LEU A 473 28.88 1.53 14.46
CA LEU A 473 28.32 1.60 15.82
C LEU A 473 28.70 0.37 16.67
N GLU A 474 28.67 -0.84 16.11
CA GLU A 474 29.08 -2.05 16.81
C GLU A 474 30.59 -2.00 17.19
N GLN A 475 31.44 -1.53 16.29
CA GLN A 475 32.88 -1.37 16.58
C GLN A 475 33.11 -0.35 17.70
N ARG A 476 32.40 0.78 17.69
CA ARG A 476 32.46 1.78 18.77
C ARG A 476 31.99 1.20 20.11
N ASN A 477 30.87 0.45 20.11
CA ASN A 477 30.37 -0.18 21.33
C ASN A 477 31.28 -1.29 21.86
N ARG A 478 31.96 -2.03 21.00
CA ARG A 478 32.99 -3.01 21.40
C ARG A 478 34.23 -2.30 21.99
N ALA A 479 34.66 -1.21 21.36
CA ALA A 479 35.79 -0.42 21.86
C ALA A 479 35.50 0.20 23.23
N THR A 480 34.31 0.76 23.44
CA THR A 480 33.89 1.32 24.74
C THR A 480 33.74 0.24 25.82
N LYS A 481 33.21 -0.94 25.50
CA LYS A 481 33.15 -2.09 26.44
C LYS A 481 34.53 -2.65 26.78
N SER A 482 35.48 -2.60 25.85
CA SER A 482 36.88 -3.03 26.12
C SER A 482 37.67 -2.01 26.94
N ALA A 483 37.39 -0.71 26.75
CA ALA A 483 38.02 0.36 27.53
C ALA A 483 37.49 0.48 28.97
N GLY A 484 36.26 -0.04 29.23
CA GLY A 484 35.60 0.07 30.53
C GLY A 484 35.91 -1.03 31.56
N LYS A 485 36.85 -1.97 31.30
CA LYS A 485 37.31 -2.91 32.33
C LYS A 485 38.51 -2.31 33.06
N PRO A 486 38.37 -1.80 34.31
CA PRO A 486 39.52 -1.36 35.08
C PRO A 486 40.43 -2.57 35.31
N ARG A 487 41.68 -2.49 34.83
CA ARG A 487 42.73 -3.43 35.18
C ARG A 487 42.84 -3.44 36.71
N GLN A 488 42.31 -4.47 37.37
CA GLN A 488 42.59 -4.71 38.79
C GLN A 488 44.11 -4.80 38.94
N ARG A 489 44.72 -3.70 39.40
CA ARG A 489 46.11 -3.62 39.81
C ARG A 489 46.26 -4.57 41.00
N LYS A 490 46.81 -5.77 40.79
CA LYS A 490 47.23 -6.67 41.88
C LYS A 490 48.09 -5.86 42.84
N ARG A 491 47.53 -5.51 44.01
CA ARG A 491 48.32 -4.95 45.14
C ARG A 491 49.41 -5.96 45.51
N ARG A 492 50.65 -5.61 45.24
CA ARG A 492 51.80 -6.33 45.71
C ARG A 492 51.73 -6.29 47.24
N ALA A 493 51.64 -7.46 47.90
CA ALA A 493 51.69 -7.61 49.33
C ALA A 493 53.08 -7.19 49.81
N THR A 494 53.16 -6.20 50.67
CA THR A 494 54.34 -5.77 51.36
C THR A 494 54.66 -6.82 52.46
N PRO A 495 55.92 -7.30 52.65
CA PRO A 495 56.26 -8.29 53.70
C PRO A 495 56.14 -7.62 55.06
N THR A 496 55.34 -8.20 55.95
CA THR A 496 55.19 -7.82 57.35
C THR A 496 56.48 -8.12 58.12
N LYS A 497 57.17 -7.09 58.69
CA LYS A 497 58.31 -7.23 59.57
C LYS A 497 57.89 -8.00 60.84
N ALA A 498 58.64 -9.08 61.17
CA ALA A 498 58.46 -9.86 62.35
C ALA A 498 58.69 -9.01 63.61
N ARG A 499 57.75 -8.98 64.49
CA ARG A 499 57.79 -8.31 65.81
C ARG A 499 58.61 -9.18 66.78
N ARG A 500 59.80 -8.71 67.21
CA ARG A 500 60.69 -9.30 68.18
C ARG A 500 60.04 -9.27 69.57
N LYS A 501 59.83 -10.45 70.19
CA LYS A 501 59.40 -10.59 71.59
C LYS A 501 60.50 -10.13 72.56
N THR A 502 60.28 -9.12 73.31
CA THR A 502 61.08 -8.74 74.46
C THR A 502 60.50 -9.42 75.72
N ARG A 503 61.37 -10.07 76.46
CA ARG A 503 61.15 -10.76 77.74
C ARG A 503 61.14 -9.72 78.90
N PRO A 504 60.23 -9.85 79.87
CA PRO A 504 60.23 -8.95 81.01
C PRO A 504 61.30 -9.31 82.03
N PRO A 505 61.87 -8.36 82.81
CA PRO A 505 62.84 -8.62 83.87
C PRO A 505 62.12 -9.07 85.14
N ALA A 506 62.85 -9.93 85.89
CA ALA A 506 62.47 -10.43 87.20
C ALA A 506 62.58 -9.32 88.26
N GLY A 507 61.48 -9.19 89.07
CA GLY A 507 61.48 -8.31 90.20
C GLY A 507 61.98 -9.00 91.46
N ASN A 508 62.58 -8.23 92.30
CA ASN A 508 62.98 -8.59 93.63
C ASN A 508 62.03 -8.06 94.68
N THR A 509 61.78 -8.90 95.62
CA THR A 509 61.16 -8.77 96.96
C THR A 509 59.69 -8.49 97.01
#